data_78fe831094669ce3ea23f7ae2c1f6e71
#
_entry.id   78fe831094669ce3ea23f7ae2c1f6e71
#
_cell.length_a   1.000
_cell.length_b   1.000
_cell.length_c   1.000
_cell.angle_alpha   90.00
_cell.angle_beta   90.00
_cell.angle_gamma   90.00
#
_symmetry.space_group_name_H-M   'P 1'
#
loop_
_entity.id
_entity.type
_entity.pdbx_description
1 polymer ?
#
loop_
_entity_poly.entity_id
_entity_poly.type
_entity_poly.pdbx_seq_one_letter_code
_entity_poly.pdbx_strand_id
1 'polypeptide(L)'
;MLRFGKTLIVGLSLAVLGVGIGGMKTPTAYAAVTDYYVATTGSDTNAGTSSAPFKTLQHAADVAAPGSTVYVRGGVYNQKLKITSSGSAAAGPITFTNYNSEAAIIDGTGLSVSGIEGIVDLTDANYITVQGFEIRNYTSATTNLMPVGIYVHGSGSYITLANNKIHDIKNTSTPTGSDLQGRDAHGIAVYGTKAPASINNVTISGNELYNLVLGSSESLVLNGNVDTFSVTNNIIHDNDNIGIDLIGFEGKSPSTSYDQVRNGLVSGNRVYNISSNNNPSYGKKLPNNSNAADGIYVDGGKDSIIERNYSYNNDIGIEIASEHSGKSTSNITVRSNMVYGNRLTGIAMGGYDNQRGSTVNCKIVNNTLYKNDTIGDGAGQLYVQFDTKNNIIKNNIFVAGSTDVMIYNEYTQNSGNIVDYNLYYGPGGASEANFTWKNQDYTGFAAYKSGTGNDAHALFADPKFVNVSLSDFHLQTTSPAMDAGFTDTAIIGTFDIDGQARVQGANVNIGADE
;
A
#
# COMPACT_ATOMS: atom_id res chain seq x y z
N MET A 1 -8.41 80.33 23.86
CA MET A 1 -7.46 81.45 23.63
C MET A 1 -6.46 80.98 22.60
N LEU A 2 -6.67 81.40 21.41
CA LEU A 2 -5.85 82.25 20.54
C LEU A 2 -4.31 82.18 20.76
N ARG A 3 -3.52 81.77 19.80
CA ARG A 3 -2.84 82.64 18.82
C ARG A 3 -2.00 81.85 17.80
N PHE A 4 -2.19 82.27 16.60
CA PHE A 4 -1.40 82.23 15.35
C PHE A 4 0.12 82.35 15.49
N GLY A 5 0.85 81.86 14.52
CA GLY A 5 2.21 82.30 14.24
C GLY A 5 2.99 81.51 13.18
N LYS A 6 2.83 81.95 11.97
CA LYS A 6 3.84 82.22 10.90
C LYS A 6 4.64 81.10 10.23
N THR A 7 4.39 81.04 8.98
CA THR A 7 5.14 80.44 7.82
C THR A 7 6.60 80.93 7.77
N LEU A 8 7.51 79.96 7.51
CA LEU A 8 8.83 80.26 6.96
C LEU A 8 9.10 79.34 5.78
N ILE A 9 9.20 79.90 4.60
CA ILE A 9 9.60 79.27 3.36
C ILE A 9 11.13 79.25 3.34
N VAL A 10 11.73 78.06 3.25
CA VAL A 10 13.13 77.90 2.91
C VAL A 10 13.20 76.96 1.69
N GLY A 11 13.65 77.55 0.60
CA GLY A 11 13.91 76.81 -0.63
C GLY A 11 15.05 75.82 -0.45
N LEU A 12 14.85 74.59 -0.94
CA LEU A 12 15.90 73.61 -1.01
C LEU A 12 16.01 73.08 -2.45
N SER A 13 17.17 73.22 -2.98
CA SER A 13 17.62 72.78 -4.32
C SER A 13 17.43 71.27 -4.52
N LEU A 14 16.86 70.92 -5.68
CA LEU A 14 16.69 69.56 -6.15
C LEU A 14 18.06 68.96 -6.50
N ALA A 15 18.56 68.02 -5.71
CA ALA A 15 19.61 67.08 -6.17
C ALA A 15 18.92 65.83 -6.74
N VAL A 16 19.04 65.67 -8.05
CA VAL A 16 18.59 64.44 -8.75
C VAL A 16 19.56 63.33 -8.42
N LEU A 17 19.22 62.46 -7.50
CA LEU A 17 19.86 61.15 -7.35
C LEU A 17 19.18 60.19 -8.34
N GLY A 18 19.95 59.74 -9.36
CA GLY A 18 19.53 58.66 -10.22
C GLY A 18 19.39 57.34 -9.46
N VAL A 19 18.15 56.96 -9.18
CA VAL A 19 17.82 55.61 -8.71
C VAL A 19 17.81 54.71 -9.95
N GLY A 20 18.79 53.82 -10.04
CA GLY A 20 18.82 52.77 -11.02
C GLY A 20 17.56 51.91 -10.93
N ILE A 21 16.80 51.88 -12.03
CA ILE A 21 15.66 51.00 -12.18
C ILE A 21 16.23 49.57 -12.23
N GLY A 22 16.26 48.88 -11.09
CA GLY A 22 16.48 47.43 -11.04
C GLY A 22 15.45 46.77 -11.95
N GLY A 23 15.94 46.05 -12.96
CA GLY A 23 15.09 45.39 -13.94
C GLY A 23 14.00 44.58 -13.27
N MET A 24 12.75 45.00 -13.42
CA MET A 24 11.59 44.13 -13.14
C MET A 24 11.75 42.92 -14.07
N LYS A 25 12.02 41.74 -13.49
CA LYS A 25 11.86 40.50 -14.24
C LYS A 25 10.41 40.48 -14.71
N THR A 26 10.19 40.60 -15.99
CA THR A 26 8.89 40.33 -16.60
C THR A 26 8.44 38.95 -16.10
N PRO A 27 7.21 38.79 -15.58
CA PRO A 27 6.71 37.47 -15.27
C PRO A 27 6.80 36.64 -16.53
N THR A 28 7.45 35.48 -16.44
CA THR A 28 7.48 34.51 -17.54
C THR A 28 6.01 34.19 -17.84
N ALA A 29 5.54 34.56 -19.02
CA ALA A 29 4.22 34.17 -19.48
C ALA A 29 4.23 32.63 -19.55
N TYR A 30 3.53 31.97 -18.65
CA TYR A 30 3.25 30.55 -18.78
C TYR A 30 2.48 30.38 -20.07
N ALA A 31 2.89 29.41 -20.90
CA ALA A 31 2.10 29.00 -22.06
C ALA A 31 0.67 28.69 -21.56
N ALA A 32 -0.33 29.09 -22.34
CA ALA A 32 -1.71 28.80 -21.99
C ALA A 32 -1.85 27.29 -21.79
N VAL A 33 -2.47 26.89 -20.67
CA VAL A 33 -2.78 25.49 -20.39
C VAL A 33 -3.62 24.97 -21.56
N THR A 34 -3.16 23.93 -22.23
CA THR A 34 -3.83 23.38 -23.40
C THR A 34 -4.33 21.99 -23.10
N ASP A 35 -5.65 21.78 -23.25
CA ASP A 35 -6.23 20.46 -23.20
C ASP A 35 -6.06 19.77 -24.55
N TYR A 36 -5.58 18.53 -24.52
CA TYR A 36 -5.44 17.68 -25.69
C TYR A 36 -6.44 16.54 -25.67
N TYR A 37 -6.82 16.10 -26.85
CA TYR A 37 -7.75 14.98 -27.04
C TYR A 37 -7.09 13.91 -27.89
N VAL A 38 -7.26 12.65 -27.47
CA VAL A 38 -6.80 11.46 -28.20
C VAL A 38 -8.03 10.61 -28.55
N ALA A 39 -8.13 10.15 -29.78
CA ALA A 39 -9.19 9.26 -30.25
C ALA A 39 -8.64 8.23 -31.23
N THR A 40 -9.17 7.01 -31.23
CA THR A 40 -8.78 5.94 -32.16
C THR A 40 -8.95 6.33 -33.63
N THR A 41 -9.87 7.26 -33.91
CA THR A 41 -10.16 7.82 -35.25
C THR A 41 -9.37 9.10 -35.54
N GLY A 42 -8.50 9.56 -34.62
CA GLY A 42 -7.72 10.78 -34.76
C GLY A 42 -6.52 10.64 -35.71
N SER A 43 -5.71 11.69 -35.75
CA SER A 43 -4.44 11.72 -36.48
C SER A 43 -3.41 12.54 -35.71
N ASP A 44 -2.15 12.09 -35.64
CA ASP A 44 -1.08 12.82 -34.94
C ASP A 44 -0.63 14.08 -35.74
N THR A 45 -1.17 14.30 -36.92
CA THR A 45 -1.02 15.56 -37.68
C THR A 45 -2.10 16.59 -37.34
N ASN A 46 -3.11 16.24 -36.53
CA ASN A 46 -4.14 17.14 -36.05
C ASN A 46 -3.61 18.08 -34.94
N ALA A 47 -4.44 19.06 -34.57
CA ALA A 47 -4.07 20.04 -33.54
C ALA A 47 -4.29 19.53 -32.10
N GLY A 48 -4.81 18.30 -31.90
CA GLY A 48 -5.12 17.74 -30.60
C GLY A 48 -6.38 18.30 -29.94
N THR A 49 -7.21 19.04 -30.66
CA THR A 49 -8.48 19.56 -30.11
C THR A 49 -9.57 18.50 -30.07
N SER A 50 -10.68 18.76 -29.38
CA SER A 50 -11.83 17.84 -29.32
C SER A 50 -12.43 17.51 -30.69
N SER A 51 -12.36 18.44 -31.65
CA SER A 51 -12.85 18.25 -33.03
C SER A 51 -11.77 17.70 -33.98
N ALA A 52 -10.50 17.78 -33.62
CA ALA A 52 -9.36 17.29 -34.39
C ALA A 52 -8.36 16.61 -33.45
N PRO A 53 -8.72 15.44 -32.86
CA PRO A 53 -7.92 14.76 -31.83
C PRO A 53 -6.66 14.10 -32.42
N PHE A 54 -5.66 13.90 -31.58
CA PHE A 54 -4.52 13.04 -31.88
C PHE A 54 -4.96 11.57 -32.00
N LYS A 55 -4.14 10.75 -32.62
CA LYS A 55 -4.39 9.31 -32.73
C LYS A 55 -3.72 8.51 -31.63
N THR A 56 -2.50 8.91 -31.22
CA THR A 56 -1.69 8.12 -30.30
C THR A 56 -1.54 8.79 -28.94
N LEU A 57 -1.54 7.95 -27.90
CA LEU A 57 -1.27 8.36 -26.53
C LEU A 57 0.15 8.96 -26.41
N GLN A 58 1.12 8.36 -27.13
CA GLN A 58 2.49 8.81 -27.06
C GLN A 58 2.66 10.21 -27.64
N HIS A 59 2.04 10.51 -28.78
CA HIS A 59 2.11 11.85 -29.37
C HIS A 59 1.55 12.91 -28.41
N ALA A 60 0.43 12.60 -27.74
CA ALA A 60 -0.12 13.51 -26.73
C ALA A 60 0.84 13.70 -25.54
N ALA A 61 1.51 12.63 -25.08
CA ALA A 61 2.51 12.72 -24.01
C ALA A 61 3.74 13.55 -24.41
N ASP A 62 4.17 13.46 -25.66
CA ASP A 62 5.34 14.18 -26.18
C ASP A 62 5.10 15.70 -26.29
N VAL A 63 3.85 16.13 -26.47
CA VAL A 63 3.50 17.57 -26.62
C VAL A 63 2.88 18.18 -25.36
N ALA A 64 2.46 17.36 -24.39
CA ALA A 64 1.84 17.86 -23.17
C ALA A 64 2.82 18.69 -22.34
N ALA A 65 2.39 19.89 -21.97
CA ALA A 65 3.14 20.83 -21.13
C ALA A 65 2.61 20.81 -19.68
N PRO A 66 3.35 21.34 -18.69
CA PRO A 66 2.87 21.48 -17.32
C PRO A 66 1.47 22.12 -17.24
N GLY A 67 0.55 21.48 -16.52
CA GLY A 67 -0.84 21.89 -16.38
C GLY A 67 -1.79 21.38 -17.46
N SER A 68 -1.30 20.71 -18.49
CA SER A 68 -2.14 20.16 -19.57
C SER A 68 -2.95 18.95 -19.09
N THR A 69 -4.16 18.82 -19.64
CA THR A 69 -4.97 17.59 -19.53
C THR A 69 -5.05 16.90 -20.89
N VAL A 70 -4.71 15.62 -20.93
CA VAL A 70 -4.86 14.73 -22.09
C VAL A 70 -6.13 13.90 -21.87
N TYR A 71 -7.19 14.24 -22.58
CA TYR A 71 -8.45 13.53 -22.58
C TYR A 71 -8.43 12.39 -23.60
N VAL A 72 -8.55 11.18 -23.15
CA VAL A 72 -8.57 9.98 -24.00
C VAL A 72 -10.03 9.54 -24.20
N ARG A 73 -10.47 9.58 -25.48
CA ARG A 73 -11.82 9.16 -25.87
C ARG A 73 -11.98 7.64 -25.74
N GLY A 74 -13.22 7.19 -25.63
CA GLY A 74 -13.53 5.77 -25.59
C GLY A 74 -12.99 5.01 -26.79
N GLY A 75 -12.42 3.84 -26.52
CA GLY A 75 -11.85 2.97 -27.54
C GLY A 75 -10.72 2.11 -27.00
N VAL A 76 -10.22 1.19 -27.84
CA VAL A 76 -9.11 0.31 -27.50
C VAL A 76 -7.83 0.84 -28.15
N TYR A 77 -6.85 1.16 -27.32
CA TYR A 77 -5.53 1.68 -27.71
C TYR A 77 -4.49 0.57 -27.53
N ASN A 78 -4.16 -0.15 -28.60
CA ASN A 78 -3.10 -1.15 -28.58
C ASN A 78 -1.74 -0.47 -28.72
N GLN A 79 -1.32 0.23 -27.66
CA GLN A 79 -0.16 1.10 -27.62
C GLN A 79 0.48 1.08 -26.22
N LYS A 80 1.79 1.30 -26.16
CA LYS A 80 2.48 1.69 -24.93
C LYS A 80 2.42 3.21 -24.77
N LEU A 81 2.45 3.66 -23.50
CA LEU A 81 2.53 5.08 -23.15
C LEU A 81 3.75 5.31 -22.26
N LYS A 82 4.74 6.02 -22.76
CA LYS A 82 5.93 6.41 -22.02
C LYS A 82 5.89 7.89 -21.67
N ILE A 83 5.93 8.22 -20.39
CA ILE A 83 5.86 9.58 -19.85
C ILE A 83 7.22 9.93 -19.26
N THR A 84 7.94 10.86 -19.90
CA THR A 84 9.23 11.40 -19.44
C THR A 84 9.15 12.91 -19.19
N SER A 85 8.06 13.55 -19.63
CA SER A 85 7.76 14.95 -19.33
C SER A 85 7.22 15.11 -17.92
N SER A 86 7.31 16.30 -17.37
CA SER A 86 6.85 16.62 -16.03
C SER A 86 5.91 17.81 -16.03
N GLY A 87 4.92 17.78 -15.13
CA GLY A 87 4.21 18.96 -14.72
C GLY A 87 5.07 19.84 -13.79
N SER A 88 4.46 20.77 -13.09
CA SER A 88 5.17 21.64 -12.16
C SER A 88 4.27 22.13 -11.02
N ALA A 89 4.89 22.55 -9.91
CA ALA A 89 4.14 23.15 -8.80
C ALA A 89 3.38 24.43 -9.19
N ALA A 90 3.90 25.18 -10.16
CA ALA A 90 3.35 26.48 -10.57
C ALA A 90 2.22 26.35 -11.60
N ALA A 91 2.33 25.41 -12.54
CA ALA A 91 1.34 25.23 -13.63
C ALA A 91 0.39 24.05 -13.36
N GLY A 92 0.74 23.16 -12.46
CA GLY A 92 -0.02 21.94 -12.16
C GLY A 92 0.55 20.69 -12.83
N PRO A 93 -0.09 19.54 -12.57
CA PRO A 93 0.29 18.27 -13.17
C PRO A 93 -0.02 18.20 -14.66
N ILE A 94 0.67 17.29 -15.36
CA ILE A 94 0.17 16.77 -16.64
C ILE A 94 -0.78 15.62 -16.27
N THR A 95 -2.02 15.71 -16.72
CA THR A 95 -3.06 14.74 -16.40
C THR A 95 -3.44 13.94 -17.63
N PHE A 96 -3.36 12.62 -17.55
CA PHE A 96 -3.91 11.68 -18.51
C PHE A 96 -5.18 11.09 -17.92
N THR A 97 -6.31 11.26 -18.59
CA THR A 97 -7.61 10.79 -18.08
C THR A 97 -8.54 10.38 -19.21
N ASN A 98 -9.48 9.49 -18.92
CA ASN A 98 -10.57 9.20 -19.84
C ASN A 98 -11.50 10.41 -19.97
N TYR A 99 -12.08 10.58 -21.15
CA TYR A 99 -13.01 11.68 -21.42
C TYR A 99 -14.42 11.32 -20.98
N ASN A 100 -15.05 12.14 -20.14
CA ASN A 100 -16.45 12.01 -19.71
C ASN A 100 -16.83 10.58 -19.27
N SER A 101 -15.95 9.88 -18.56
CA SER A 101 -16.15 8.47 -18.15
C SER A 101 -16.33 7.49 -19.33
N GLU A 102 -15.93 7.85 -20.54
CA GLU A 102 -15.86 6.91 -21.67
C GLU A 102 -14.83 5.80 -21.36
N ALA A 103 -15.09 4.59 -21.82
CA ALA A 103 -14.18 3.46 -21.64
C ALA A 103 -12.91 3.63 -22.51
N ALA A 104 -11.87 4.20 -21.95
CA ALA A 104 -10.54 4.33 -22.56
C ALA A 104 -9.67 3.15 -22.12
N ILE A 105 -9.35 2.26 -23.06
CA ILE A 105 -8.73 0.96 -22.78
C ILE A 105 -7.31 0.94 -23.39
N ILE A 106 -6.28 0.78 -22.54
CA ILE A 106 -4.90 0.54 -22.97
C ILE A 106 -4.69 -0.97 -22.99
N ASP A 107 -4.56 -1.55 -24.17
CA ASP A 107 -4.54 -2.99 -24.39
C ASP A 107 -3.18 -3.46 -24.88
N GLY A 108 -2.52 -4.34 -24.13
CA GLY A 108 -1.21 -4.87 -24.41
C GLY A 108 -1.18 -6.09 -25.32
N THR A 109 -2.32 -6.52 -25.87
CA THR A 109 -2.39 -7.73 -26.71
C THR A 109 -1.37 -7.70 -27.84
N GLY A 110 -0.44 -8.66 -27.85
CA GLY A 110 0.58 -8.80 -28.87
C GLY A 110 1.74 -7.78 -28.79
N LEU A 111 1.74 -6.87 -27.84
CA LEU A 111 2.89 -6.00 -27.62
C LEU A 111 4.02 -6.77 -26.91
N SER A 112 5.27 -6.54 -27.36
CA SER A 112 6.45 -7.15 -26.75
C SER A 112 6.77 -6.53 -25.39
N VAL A 113 7.41 -7.30 -24.50
CA VAL A 113 7.96 -6.83 -23.23
C VAL A 113 9.49 -6.82 -23.33
N SER A 114 10.15 -5.82 -22.73
CA SER A 114 11.61 -5.70 -22.71
C SER A 114 12.10 -5.43 -21.28
N GLY A 115 12.77 -6.41 -20.67
CA GLY A 115 13.20 -6.31 -19.27
C GLY A 115 12.00 -6.14 -18.32
N ILE A 116 12.09 -5.16 -17.42
CA ILE A 116 10.96 -4.66 -16.62
C ILE A 116 10.36 -3.50 -17.40
N GLU A 117 9.11 -3.60 -17.83
CA GLU A 117 8.51 -2.59 -18.70
C GLU A 117 7.03 -2.39 -18.40
N GLY A 118 6.64 -1.12 -18.17
CA GLY A 118 5.25 -0.72 -18.07
C GLY A 118 4.58 -0.56 -19.44
N ILE A 119 3.33 -1.04 -19.58
CA ILE A 119 2.53 -0.59 -20.73
C ILE A 119 2.21 0.89 -20.60
N VAL A 120 2.07 1.39 -19.36
CA VAL A 120 2.17 2.80 -18.98
C VAL A 120 3.43 2.96 -18.13
N ASP A 121 4.40 3.72 -18.61
CA ASP A 121 5.74 3.84 -18.02
C ASP A 121 6.07 5.31 -17.71
N LEU A 122 6.38 5.59 -16.44
CA LEU A 122 6.75 6.91 -15.94
C LEU A 122 8.20 6.87 -15.48
N THR A 123 9.08 7.57 -16.20
CA THR A 123 10.51 7.62 -15.89
C THR A 123 10.94 9.01 -15.44
N ASP A 124 11.46 9.16 -14.22
CA ASP A 124 11.97 10.43 -13.67
C ASP A 124 10.96 11.59 -13.72
N ALA A 125 9.67 11.28 -13.66
CA ALA A 125 8.60 12.23 -13.90
C ALA A 125 8.09 12.86 -12.59
N ASN A 126 7.69 14.13 -12.66
CA ASN A 126 7.12 14.88 -11.53
C ASN A 126 5.77 15.47 -11.92
N TYR A 127 4.86 15.57 -10.96
CA TYR A 127 3.54 16.17 -11.18
C TYR A 127 2.80 15.52 -12.35
N ILE A 128 2.57 14.22 -12.24
CA ILE A 128 1.84 13.42 -13.23
C ILE A 128 0.61 12.79 -12.58
N THR A 129 -0.51 12.85 -13.29
CA THR A 129 -1.72 12.11 -12.94
C THR A 129 -2.08 11.15 -14.06
N VAL A 130 -2.30 9.87 -13.74
CA VAL A 130 -2.84 8.84 -14.66
C VAL A 130 -4.09 8.27 -14.01
N GLN A 131 -5.26 8.49 -14.61
CA GLN A 131 -6.51 8.08 -14.00
C GLN A 131 -7.59 7.67 -15.00
N GLY A 132 -8.48 6.77 -14.53
CA GLY A 132 -9.72 6.42 -15.25
C GLY A 132 -9.52 5.50 -16.45
N PHE A 133 -8.41 4.79 -16.55
CA PHE A 133 -8.13 3.84 -17.64
C PHE A 133 -8.46 2.40 -17.25
N GLU A 134 -8.88 1.60 -18.23
CA GLU A 134 -8.74 0.16 -18.19
C GLU A 134 -7.39 -0.19 -18.85
N ILE A 135 -6.53 -0.95 -18.15
CA ILE A 135 -5.18 -1.34 -18.59
C ILE A 135 -5.13 -2.87 -18.52
N ARG A 136 -4.87 -3.53 -19.66
CA ARG A 136 -5.04 -4.98 -19.70
C ARG A 136 -4.17 -5.71 -20.73
N ASN A 137 -4.13 -7.04 -20.61
CA ASN A 137 -3.57 -7.98 -21.60
C ASN A 137 -2.10 -7.73 -21.95
N TYR A 138 -1.32 -7.14 -21.02
CA TYR A 138 0.12 -6.99 -21.25
C TYR A 138 0.85 -8.19 -20.67
N THR A 139 1.35 -9.06 -21.54
CA THR A 139 1.82 -10.38 -21.14
C THR A 139 3.18 -10.75 -21.75
N SER A 140 3.95 -11.58 -21.02
CA SER A 140 5.15 -12.23 -21.52
C SER A 140 5.04 -13.74 -21.35
N ALA A 141 5.54 -14.51 -22.32
CA ALA A 141 5.76 -15.95 -22.21
C ALA A 141 7.27 -16.28 -22.10
N THR A 142 8.09 -15.28 -21.81
CA THR A 142 9.54 -15.42 -21.71
C THR A 142 10.00 -15.14 -20.29
N THR A 143 10.82 -16.03 -19.74
CA THR A 143 11.44 -15.88 -18.42
C THR A 143 12.27 -14.60 -18.35
N ASN A 144 12.23 -13.89 -17.21
CA ASN A 144 12.93 -12.63 -16.94
C ASN A 144 12.49 -11.43 -17.80
N LEU A 145 11.36 -11.51 -18.48
CA LEU A 145 10.68 -10.37 -19.06
C LEU A 145 9.45 -10.06 -18.21
N MET A 146 9.46 -8.93 -17.51
CA MET A 146 8.48 -8.57 -16.50
C MET A 146 7.49 -7.53 -17.03
N PRO A 147 6.29 -7.91 -17.44
CA PRO A 147 5.25 -6.97 -17.82
C PRO A 147 4.69 -6.26 -16.59
N VAL A 148 4.47 -4.94 -16.70
CA VAL A 148 3.88 -4.11 -15.65
C VAL A 148 2.72 -3.30 -16.23
N GLY A 149 1.60 -3.21 -15.52
CA GLY A 149 0.48 -2.38 -15.94
C GLY A 149 0.85 -0.89 -15.90
N ILE A 150 1.23 -0.36 -14.72
CA ILE A 150 1.79 1.00 -14.58
C ILE A 150 3.12 0.90 -13.86
N TYR A 151 4.20 1.34 -14.50
CA TYR A 151 5.55 1.34 -13.94
C TYR A 151 6.06 2.76 -13.71
N VAL A 152 6.37 3.09 -12.47
CA VAL A 152 6.98 4.37 -12.08
C VAL A 152 8.39 4.07 -11.58
N HIS A 153 9.42 4.66 -12.20
CA HIS A 153 10.78 4.35 -11.80
C HIS A 153 11.76 5.52 -11.93
N GLY A 154 12.92 5.37 -11.32
CA GLY A 154 13.93 6.43 -11.24
C GLY A 154 13.78 7.26 -9.97
N SER A 155 13.51 8.54 -10.13
CA SER A 155 13.14 9.50 -9.09
C SER A 155 11.95 10.35 -9.58
N GLY A 156 11.27 11.05 -8.67
CA GLY A 156 10.16 11.92 -9.06
C GLY A 156 9.29 12.29 -7.86
N SER A 157 8.31 13.16 -8.11
CA SER A 157 7.43 13.60 -7.01
C SER A 157 6.05 14.00 -7.50
N TYR A 158 5.06 13.92 -6.58
CA TYR A 158 3.67 14.30 -6.85
C TYR A 158 3.06 13.50 -8.01
N ILE A 159 3.11 12.18 -7.88
CA ILE A 159 2.56 11.24 -8.86
C ILE A 159 1.24 10.69 -8.32
N THR A 160 0.19 10.76 -9.13
CA THR A 160 -1.13 10.24 -8.79
C THR A 160 -1.54 9.16 -9.79
N LEU A 161 -1.84 7.97 -9.30
CA LEU A 161 -2.39 6.84 -10.05
C LEU A 161 -3.76 6.53 -9.46
N ALA A 162 -4.84 6.91 -10.14
CA ALA A 162 -6.17 6.88 -9.52
C ALA A 162 -7.26 6.28 -10.40
N ASN A 163 -8.16 5.50 -9.79
CA ASN A 163 -9.37 4.99 -10.46
C ASN A 163 -9.08 4.24 -11.77
N ASN A 164 -7.94 3.56 -11.86
CA ASN A 164 -7.61 2.70 -12.98
C ASN A 164 -8.07 1.26 -12.68
N LYS A 165 -8.44 0.55 -13.73
CA LYS A 165 -8.78 -0.87 -13.69
C LYS A 165 -7.69 -1.65 -14.41
N ILE A 166 -6.91 -2.45 -13.67
CA ILE A 166 -5.70 -3.11 -14.17
C ILE A 166 -5.87 -4.61 -14.04
N HIS A 167 -5.83 -5.33 -15.16
CA HIS A 167 -6.04 -6.77 -15.12
C HIS A 167 -5.37 -7.50 -16.28
N ASP A 168 -5.22 -8.81 -16.14
CA ASP A 168 -4.58 -9.66 -17.15
C ASP A 168 -3.16 -9.21 -17.52
N ILE A 169 -2.41 -8.71 -16.51
CA ILE A 169 -0.97 -8.49 -16.63
C ILE A 169 -0.29 -9.77 -16.15
N LYS A 170 0.43 -10.47 -17.03
CA LYS A 170 0.83 -11.85 -16.74
C LYS A 170 2.20 -12.19 -17.30
N ASN A 171 3.02 -12.87 -16.53
CA ASN A 171 4.10 -13.68 -17.06
C ASN A 171 3.67 -15.16 -17.08
N THR A 172 3.48 -15.70 -18.28
CA THR A 172 3.01 -17.06 -18.51
C THR A 172 4.12 -18.01 -18.91
N SER A 173 5.40 -17.62 -18.75
CA SER A 173 6.53 -18.49 -19.06
C SER A 173 6.48 -19.77 -18.23
N THR A 174 6.91 -20.86 -18.80
CA THR A 174 7.01 -22.14 -18.09
C THR A 174 8.47 -22.37 -17.71
N PRO A 175 8.82 -22.30 -16.41
CA PRO A 175 10.18 -22.57 -15.97
C PRO A 175 10.62 -23.98 -16.36
N THR A 176 11.85 -24.10 -16.85
CA THR A 176 12.46 -25.40 -17.19
C THR A 176 13.35 -25.91 -16.04
N GLY A 177 13.43 -27.20 -15.86
CA GLY A 177 14.27 -27.79 -14.79
C GLY A 177 13.69 -27.59 -13.39
N SER A 178 14.53 -27.31 -12.41
CA SER A 178 14.18 -27.04 -11.00
C SER A 178 14.06 -25.55 -10.68
N ASP A 179 14.52 -24.66 -11.56
CA ASP A 179 14.40 -23.24 -11.40
C ASP A 179 12.99 -22.78 -11.76
N LEU A 180 12.30 -22.20 -10.78
CA LEU A 180 10.93 -21.72 -10.91
C LEU A 180 10.87 -20.17 -10.98
N GLN A 181 12.01 -19.49 -10.91
CA GLN A 181 12.11 -18.03 -10.85
C GLN A 181 11.97 -17.35 -12.23
N GLY A 182 11.83 -16.02 -12.22
CA GLY A 182 11.82 -15.20 -13.43
C GLY A 182 10.50 -15.17 -14.17
N ARG A 183 9.38 -15.46 -13.47
CA ARG A 183 8.01 -15.39 -14.03
C ARG A 183 7.25 -14.16 -13.53
N ASP A 184 7.95 -13.10 -13.25
CA ASP A 184 7.45 -11.96 -12.52
C ASP A 184 6.62 -11.02 -13.38
N ALA A 185 5.63 -10.38 -12.77
CA ALA A 185 4.79 -9.33 -13.35
C ALA A 185 4.23 -8.44 -12.23
N HIS A 186 3.76 -7.23 -12.55
CA HIS A 186 3.06 -6.37 -11.59
C HIS A 186 1.85 -5.69 -12.22
N GLY A 187 0.85 -5.41 -11.41
CA GLY A 187 -0.21 -4.47 -11.79
C GLY A 187 0.29 -3.02 -11.74
N ILE A 188 0.79 -2.59 -10.58
CA ILE A 188 1.44 -1.28 -10.37
C ILE A 188 2.78 -1.51 -9.66
N ALA A 189 3.86 -0.95 -10.20
CA ALA A 189 5.17 -0.94 -9.55
C ALA A 189 5.76 0.47 -9.46
N VAL A 190 6.26 0.83 -8.27
CA VAL A 190 6.94 2.10 -7.99
C VAL A 190 8.33 1.80 -7.47
N TYR A 191 9.35 1.93 -8.32
CA TYR A 191 10.73 1.58 -8.01
C TYR A 191 11.64 2.81 -7.90
N GLY A 192 11.96 3.20 -6.67
CA GLY A 192 12.89 4.28 -6.38
C GLY A 192 14.34 3.85 -6.64
N THR A 193 14.81 4.00 -7.88
CA THR A 193 16.11 3.48 -8.34
C THR A 193 17.23 4.50 -8.31
N LYS A 194 17.01 5.68 -7.73
CA LYS A 194 18.02 6.74 -7.57
C LYS A 194 18.25 7.10 -6.10
N ALA A 195 19.41 7.67 -5.82
CA ALA A 195 19.79 8.22 -4.51
C ALA A 195 20.70 9.45 -4.70
N PRO A 196 20.56 10.46 -3.84
CA PRO A 196 19.61 10.60 -2.74
C PRO A 196 18.16 10.94 -3.18
N ALA A 197 17.95 11.28 -4.46
CA ALA A 197 16.64 11.64 -4.97
C ALA A 197 15.68 10.44 -4.92
N SER A 198 14.59 10.56 -4.17
CA SER A 198 13.55 9.55 -4.04
C SER A 198 12.42 9.72 -5.05
N ILE A 199 11.59 8.71 -5.17
CA ILE A 199 10.20 8.90 -5.60
C ILE A 199 9.42 9.27 -4.36
N ASN A 200 8.68 10.40 -4.39
CA ASN A 200 7.97 10.87 -3.19
C ASN A 200 6.63 11.55 -3.51
N ASN A 201 5.81 11.70 -2.46
CA ASN A 201 4.45 12.22 -2.60
C ASN A 201 3.65 11.47 -3.67
N VAL A 202 3.64 10.13 -3.55
CA VAL A 202 2.92 9.24 -4.45
C VAL A 202 1.53 8.95 -3.89
N THR A 203 0.51 9.10 -4.71
CA THR A 203 -0.87 8.71 -4.39
C THR A 203 -1.33 7.61 -5.33
N ILE A 204 -1.70 6.45 -4.78
CA ILE A 204 -2.28 5.32 -5.50
C ILE A 204 -3.65 5.06 -4.89
N SER A 205 -4.73 5.44 -5.58
CA SER A 205 -6.05 5.44 -4.94
C SER A 205 -7.19 5.01 -5.84
N GLY A 206 -8.13 4.23 -5.29
CA GLY A 206 -9.34 3.83 -6.01
C GLY A 206 -9.10 2.92 -7.21
N ASN A 207 -7.93 2.31 -7.33
CA ASN A 207 -7.65 1.38 -8.43
C ASN A 207 -8.20 -0.01 -8.12
N GLU A 208 -8.56 -0.76 -9.18
CA GLU A 208 -8.92 -2.17 -9.12
C GLU A 208 -7.87 -3.01 -9.84
N LEU A 209 -7.25 -3.99 -9.14
CA LEU A 209 -6.20 -4.86 -9.69
C LEU A 209 -6.60 -6.32 -9.53
N TYR A 210 -6.73 -7.07 -10.62
CA TYR A 210 -7.17 -8.46 -10.54
C TYR A 210 -6.72 -9.33 -11.72
N ASN A 211 -6.81 -10.65 -11.54
CA ASN A 211 -6.48 -11.66 -12.55
C ASN A 211 -5.05 -11.51 -13.09
N LEU A 212 -4.11 -11.24 -12.19
CA LEU A 212 -2.69 -11.11 -12.49
C LEU A 212 -1.98 -12.45 -12.30
N VAL A 213 -0.90 -12.69 -13.07
CA VAL A 213 0.00 -13.85 -12.89
C VAL A 213 1.39 -13.30 -12.66
N LEU A 214 1.81 -13.34 -11.41
CA LEU A 214 2.83 -12.46 -10.85
C LEU A 214 4.18 -13.14 -10.60
N GLY A 215 4.22 -14.48 -10.61
CA GLY A 215 5.44 -15.19 -10.24
C GLY A 215 5.79 -15.01 -8.78
N SER A 216 6.96 -14.48 -8.48
CA SER A 216 7.39 -14.13 -7.11
C SER A 216 7.15 -12.65 -6.78
N SER A 217 6.44 -11.92 -7.65
CA SER A 217 6.19 -10.48 -7.53
C SER A 217 4.78 -10.16 -7.01
N GLU A 218 4.45 -8.89 -6.92
CA GLU A 218 3.31 -8.34 -6.21
C GLU A 218 2.31 -7.65 -7.15
N SER A 219 1.05 -7.58 -6.75
CA SER A 219 0.02 -6.87 -7.52
C SER A 219 0.27 -5.35 -7.52
N LEU A 220 0.58 -4.78 -6.35
CA LEU A 220 0.93 -3.37 -6.15
C LEU A 220 2.15 -3.30 -5.24
N VAL A 221 3.26 -2.76 -5.75
CA VAL A 221 4.52 -2.70 -5.01
C VAL A 221 5.14 -1.31 -5.00
N LEU A 222 5.70 -0.94 -3.85
CA LEU A 222 6.63 0.18 -3.71
C LEU A 222 7.97 -0.41 -3.25
N ASN A 223 9.09 -0.06 -3.90
CA ASN A 223 10.39 -0.69 -3.64
C ASN A 223 11.55 0.30 -3.76
N GLY A 224 12.55 0.16 -2.92
CA GLY A 224 13.77 0.98 -2.93
C GLY A 224 13.57 2.37 -2.33
N ASN A 225 14.08 3.42 -2.98
CA ASN A 225 14.03 4.79 -2.45
C ASN A 225 12.67 5.46 -2.73
N VAL A 226 11.64 5.00 -2.03
CA VAL A 226 10.31 5.62 -2.06
C VAL A 226 10.00 6.23 -0.70
N ASP A 227 9.58 7.50 -0.69
CA ASP A 227 9.36 8.28 0.53
C ASP A 227 8.07 9.08 0.44
N THR A 228 7.28 9.09 1.50
CA THR A 228 6.01 9.82 1.55
C THR A 228 5.02 9.37 0.47
N PHE A 229 4.16 8.42 0.81
CA PHE A 229 3.19 7.85 -0.13
C PHE A 229 1.84 7.58 0.55
N SER A 230 0.80 7.43 -0.26
CA SER A 230 -0.49 6.92 0.18
C SER A 230 -1.05 5.89 -0.83
N VAL A 231 -1.41 4.71 -0.33
CA VAL A 231 -2.09 3.63 -1.06
C VAL A 231 -3.46 3.47 -0.43
N THR A 232 -4.50 4.01 -1.06
CA THR A 232 -5.80 4.15 -0.39
C THR A 232 -6.99 3.73 -1.24
N ASN A 233 -7.94 3.06 -0.60
CA ASN A 233 -9.22 2.69 -1.23
C ASN A 233 -9.08 1.86 -2.52
N ASN A 234 -8.00 1.09 -2.66
CA ASN A 234 -7.83 0.19 -3.80
C ASN A 234 -8.55 -1.14 -3.52
N ILE A 235 -8.96 -1.82 -4.58
CA ILE A 235 -9.52 -3.17 -4.55
C ILE A 235 -8.55 -4.09 -5.28
N ILE A 236 -7.97 -5.05 -4.57
CA ILE A 236 -6.95 -5.96 -5.10
C ILE A 236 -7.41 -7.38 -4.82
N HIS A 237 -7.60 -8.18 -5.87
CA HIS A 237 -8.21 -9.49 -5.69
C HIS A 237 -7.91 -10.49 -6.82
N ASP A 238 -8.11 -11.77 -6.49
CA ASP A 238 -7.98 -12.88 -7.45
C ASP A 238 -6.63 -12.89 -8.18
N ASN A 239 -5.54 -12.66 -7.42
CA ASN A 239 -4.17 -12.69 -7.92
C ASN A 239 -3.39 -13.87 -7.32
N ASP A 240 -2.35 -14.31 -7.99
CA ASP A 240 -1.62 -15.53 -7.63
C ASP A 240 -0.39 -15.29 -6.75
N ASN A 241 -0.14 -14.06 -6.33
CA ASN A 241 0.84 -13.68 -5.32
C ASN A 241 0.47 -12.34 -4.68
N ILE A 242 1.29 -11.82 -3.78
CA ILE A 242 1.11 -10.70 -2.86
C ILE A 242 0.25 -9.55 -3.40
N GLY A 243 -0.68 -9.06 -2.56
CA GLY A 243 -1.59 -7.97 -2.93
C GLY A 243 -0.91 -6.59 -2.91
N ILE A 244 -0.45 -6.13 -1.75
CA ILE A 244 0.29 -4.85 -1.59
C ILE A 244 1.60 -5.14 -0.89
N ASP A 245 2.72 -4.59 -1.37
CA ASP A 245 4.01 -4.72 -0.69
C ASP A 245 4.79 -3.41 -0.59
N LEU A 246 5.47 -3.24 0.56
CA LEU A 246 6.35 -2.12 0.89
C LEU A 246 7.76 -2.65 1.15
N ILE A 247 8.62 -2.60 0.15
CA ILE A 247 9.90 -3.35 0.14
C ILE A 247 11.09 -2.45 0.48
N GLY A 248 12.02 -3.04 1.22
CA GLY A 248 13.33 -2.46 1.49
C GLY A 248 14.45 -3.49 1.34
N PHE A 249 15.66 -2.98 1.11
CA PHE A 249 16.91 -3.75 1.12
C PHE A 249 17.15 -4.70 -0.06
N GLU A 250 16.32 -4.68 -1.09
CA GLU A 250 16.52 -5.47 -2.32
C GLU A 250 17.55 -4.90 -3.31
N GLY A 251 18.21 -3.80 -2.97
CA GLY A 251 19.23 -3.19 -3.83
C GLY A 251 18.64 -2.42 -5.02
N LYS A 252 17.37 -2.03 -4.97
CA LYS A 252 16.77 -1.19 -6.04
C LYS A 252 17.34 0.22 -6.02
N SER A 253 17.59 0.78 -4.83
CA SER A 253 18.33 2.02 -4.69
C SER A 253 19.85 1.76 -4.75
N PRO A 254 20.64 2.60 -5.45
CA PRO A 254 22.09 2.45 -5.49
C PRO A 254 22.78 2.73 -4.15
N SER A 255 22.05 3.23 -3.15
CA SER A 255 22.54 3.49 -1.80
C SER A 255 21.72 2.74 -0.77
N THR A 256 22.35 1.88 0.00
CA THR A 256 21.72 1.08 1.06
C THR A 256 21.06 1.94 2.15
N SER A 257 21.48 3.19 2.34
CA SER A 257 20.85 4.13 3.28
C SER A 257 19.49 4.65 2.82
N TYR A 258 19.19 4.54 1.53
CA TYR A 258 17.95 4.97 0.93
C TYR A 258 17.11 3.81 0.39
N ASP A 259 17.61 2.59 0.43
CA ASP A 259 16.98 1.40 -0.12
C ASP A 259 15.90 0.85 0.84
N GLN A 260 14.89 1.68 1.08
CA GLN A 260 13.82 1.34 2.01
C GLN A 260 12.61 2.26 1.81
N VAL A 261 11.44 1.67 1.58
CA VAL A 261 10.16 2.37 1.50
C VAL A 261 9.77 2.90 2.88
N ARG A 262 9.29 4.16 2.95
CA ARG A 262 9.07 4.84 4.23
C ARG A 262 8.05 5.98 4.20
N ASN A 263 7.59 6.38 5.40
CA ASN A 263 6.72 7.53 5.65
C ASN A 263 5.39 7.44 4.88
N GLY A 264 4.76 6.27 4.91
CA GLY A 264 3.59 5.98 4.09
C GLY A 264 2.32 5.64 4.85
N LEU A 265 1.23 5.68 4.10
CA LEU A 265 -0.10 5.29 4.55
C LEU A 265 -0.70 4.26 3.59
N VAL A 266 -1.10 3.10 4.12
CA VAL A 266 -1.91 2.09 3.42
C VAL A 266 -3.25 2.01 4.12
N SER A 267 -4.32 2.54 3.53
CA SER A 267 -5.59 2.74 4.25
C SER A 267 -6.83 2.52 3.39
N GLY A 268 -7.84 1.87 3.97
CA GLY A 268 -9.14 1.69 3.33
C GLY A 268 -9.13 0.73 2.13
N ASN A 269 -8.07 -0.04 1.94
CA ASN A 269 -7.99 -1.00 0.84
C ASN A 269 -8.78 -2.27 1.16
N ARG A 270 -9.27 -2.94 0.10
CA ARG A 270 -9.86 -4.27 0.17
C ARG A 270 -8.95 -5.23 -0.60
N VAL A 271 -8.33 -6.18 0.12
CA VAL A 271 -7.39 -7.14 -0.47
C VAL A 271 -7.87 -8.54 -0.15
N TYR A 272 -8.23 -9.32 -1.17
CA TYR A 272 -8.84 -10.62 -0.95
C TYR A 272 -8.59 -11.62 -2.08
N ASN A 273 -8.72 -12.91 -1.76
CA ASN A 273 -8.48 -14.02 -2.69
C ASN A 273 -7.08 -13.98 -3.30
N ILE A 274 -6.08 -13.62 -2.49
CA ILE A 274 -4.67 -13.63 -2.86
C ILE A 274 -4.08 -14.94 -2.40
N SER A 275 -3.58 -15.78 -3.34
CA SER A 275 -3.11 -17.11 -2.97
C SER A 275 -2.06 -17.66 -3.94
N SER A 276 -0.93 -18.09 -3.39
CA SER A 276 0.15 -18.76 -4.14
C SER A 276 -0.16 -20.21 -4.55
N ASN A 277 -1.30 -20.73 -4.15
CA ASN A 277 -1.68 -22.13 -4.37
C ASN A 277 -1.75 -22.54 -5.86
N ASN A 278 -2.04 -21.61 -6.75
CA ASN A 278 -2.04 -21.82 -8.20
C ASN A 278 -0.87 -21.15 -8.92
N ASN A 279 0.12 -20.67 -8.19
CA ASN A 279 1.27 -19.98 -8.76
C ASN A 279 2.41 -20.98 -9.07
N PRO A 280 2.81 -21.15 -10.34
CA PRO A 280 3.85 -22.10 -10.72
C PRO A 280 5.26 -21.76 -10.19
N SER A 281 5.50 -20.54 -9.68
CA SER A 281 6.77 -20.19 -9.03
C SER A 281 6.93 -20.88 -7.67
N TYR A 282 5.84 -21.34 -7.07
CA TYR A 282 5.85 -22.08 -5.81
C TYR A 282 5.68 -23.59 -5.99
N GLY A 283 5.51 -24.08 -7.20
CA GLY A 283 5.44 -25.52 -7.47
C GLY A 283 4.92 -25.85 -8.87
N LYS A 284 5.55 -26.83 -9.53
CA LYS A 284 5.17 -27.24 -10.90
C LYS A 284 3.83 -27.94 -11.01
N LYS A 285 3.44 -28.65 -9.94
CA LYS A 285 2.13 -29.31 -9.88
C LYS A 285 1.15 -28.34 -9.23
N LEU A 286 0.08 -28.04 -9.94
CA LEU A 286 -0.97 -27.16 -9.47
C LEU A 286 -2.27 -27.93 -9.21
N PRO A 287 -3.06 -27.58 -8.16
CA PRO A 287 -2.64 -26.62 -7.14
C PRO A 287 -1.42 -27.17 -6.38
N ASN A 288 -0.51 -26.27 -6.02
CA ASN A 288 0.58 -26.58 -5.10
C ASN A 288 0.07 -26.51 -3.64
N ASN A 289 0.91 -26.72 -2.65
CA ASN A 289 0.53 -26.61 -1.24
C ASN A 289 1.09 -25.32 -0.60
N SER A 290 1.51 -24.34 -1.40
CA SER A 290 2.01 -23.08 -0.90
C SER A 290 0.86 -22.21 -0.38
N ASN A 291 1.10 -21.51 0.72
CA ASN A 291 0.20 -20.53 1.33
C ASN A 291 1.06 -19.34 1.76
N ALA A 292 1.78 -18.73 0.81
CA ALA A 292 2.80 -17.70 1.06
C ALA A 292 2.44 -16.35 0.44
N ALA A 293 1.21 -16.16 -0.01
CA ALA A 293 0.78 -14.92 -0.63
C ALA A 293 0.05 -14.03 0.39
N ASP A 294 0.63 -12.88 0.68
CA ASP A 294 0.08 -11.92 1.62
C ASP A 294 -0.98 -11.03 0.98
N GLY A 295 -2.01 -10.70 1.75
CA GLY A 295 -2.89 -9.60 1.37
C GLY A 295 -2.13 -8.27 1.37
N ILE A 296 -1.49 -7.93 2.50
CA ILE A 296 -0.66 -6.73 2.66
C ILE A 296 0.65 -7.14 3.33
N TYR A 297 1.77 -6.86 2.68
CA TYR A 297 3.10 -7.17 3.18
C TYR A 297 3.93 -5.89 3.39
N VAL A 298 4.77 -5.89 4.40
CA VAL A 298 5.84 -4.92 4.59
C VAL A 298 7.14 -5.69 4.73
N ASP A 299 7.87 -5.89 3.63
CA ASP A 299 9.20 -6.53 3.63
C ASP A 299 10.30 -5.48 3.75
N GLY A 300 10.74 -5.21 4.95
CA GLY A 300 11.83 -4.28 5.20
C GLY A 300 11.45 -2.79 5.13
N GLY A 301 10.19 -2.44 4.94
CA GLY A 301 9.71 -1.06 5.00
C GLY A 301 9.77 -0.46 6.41
N LYS A 302 9.62 0.87 6.54
CA LYS A 302 9.62 1.53 7.85
C LYS A 302 8.71 2.75 7.94
N ASP A 303 8.50 3.22 9.19
CA ASP A 303 7.85 4.51 9.50
C ASP A 303 6.51 4.68 8.74
N SER A 304 5.69 3.64 8.69
CA SER A 304 4.45 3.62 7.89
C SER A 304 3.26 3.09 8.69
N ILE A 305 2.06 3.42 8.22
CA ILE A 305 0.79 3.07 8.86
C ILE A 305 -0.04 2.21 7.91
N ILE A 306 -0.52 1.07 8.41
CA ILE A 306 -1.44 0.15 7.74
C ILE A 306 -2.74 0.17 8.52
N GLU A 307 -3.75 0.89 8.05
CA GLU A 307 -4.97 1.07 8.82
C GLU A 307 -6.26 0.98 8.00
N ARG A 308 -7.32 0.57 8.66
CA ARG A 308 -8.68 0.54 8.10
C ARG A 308 -8.78 -0.25 6.80
N ASN A 309 -7.97 -1.30 6.65
CA ASN A 309 -8.04 -2.20 5.51
C ASN A 309 -8.89 -3.43 5.85
N TYR A 310 -9.49 -4.00 4.82
CA TYR A 310 -10.09 -5.32 4.86
C TYR A 310 -9.16 -6.28 4.12
N SER A 311 -8.58 -7.25 4.85
CA SER A 311 -7.70 -8.28 4.28
C SER A 311 -8.26 -9.67 4.59
N TYR A 312 -8.79 -10.38 3.57
CA TYR A 312 -9.53 -11.61 3.83
C TYR A 312 -9.44 -12.63 2.70
N ASN A 313 -9.58 -13.91 3.05
CA ASN A 313 -9.47 -15.05 2.13
C ASN A 313 -8.14 -15.09 1.36
N ASN A 314 -7.08 -14.52 1.92
CA ASN A 314 -5.72 -14.60 1.39
C ASN A 314 -4.99 -15.81 1.98
N ASP A 315 -3.76 -16.07 1.56
CA ASP A 315 -2.95 -17.05 2.30
C ASP A 315 -2.56 -16.47 3.67
N ILE A 316 -2.01 -15.27 3.73
CA ILE A 316 -1.73 -14.50 4.95
C ILE A 316 -2.50 -13.17 4.87
N GLY A 317 -3.08 -12.72 5.97
CA GLY A 317 -3.83 -11.46 5.95
C GLY A 317 -2.94 -10.23 5.83
N ILE A 318 -2.11 -9.97 6.84
CA ILE A 318 -1.12 -8.88 6.87
C ILE A 318 0.19 -9.44 7.41
N GLU A 319 1.32 -9.14 6.76
CA GLU A 319 2.64 -9.49 7.29
C GLU A 319 3.52 -8.25 7.45
N ILE A 320 4.28 -8.18 8.53
CA ILE A 320 5.31 -7.17 8.79
C ILE A 320 6.62 -7.87 9.13
N ALA A 321 7.44 -8.09 8.12
CA ALA A 321 8.65 -8.89 8.23
C ALA A 321 9.84 -8.23 7.52
N SER A 322 11.00 -8.84 7.57
CA SER A 322 12.10 -8.53 6.67
C SER A 322 12.74 -9.82 6.18
N GLU A 323 12.83 -10.00 4.90
CA GLU A 323 13.47 -11.15 4.29
C GLU A 323 15.00 -11.08 4.33
N HIS A 324 15.58 -9.93 4.65
CA HIS A 324 17.01 -9.69 4.58
C HIS A 324 17.69 -9.83 5.96
N SER A 325 18.57 -10.81 6.08
CA SER A 325 19.34 -11.07 7.31
C SER A 325 20.03 -9.82 7.84
N GLY A 326 19.86 -9.54 9.14
CA GLY A 326 20.41 -8.36 9.80
C GLY A 326 19.75 -7.02 9.41
N LYS A 327 18.63 -7.05 8.70
CA LYS A 327 17.78 -5.90 8.37
C LYS A 327 16.48 -5.96 9.15
N SER A 328 15.76 -4.84 9.20
CA SER A 328 14.55 -4.77 10.01
C SER A 328 13.44 -4.01 9.30
N THR A 329 12.24 -4.57 9.34
CA THR A 329 11.01 -3.80 9.26
C THR A 329 10.82 -3.08 10.59
N SER A 330 10.57 -1.76 10.58
CA SER A 330 10.57 -1.00 11.82
C SER A 330 9.56 0.15 11.84
N ASN A 331 9.06 0.46 13.05
CA ASN A 331 8.11 1.56 13.29
C ASN A 331 6.84 1.47 12.43
N ILE A 332 6.40 0.27 12.09
CA ILE A 332 5.11 0.06 11.40
C ILE A 332 4.00 0.06 12.43
N THR A 333 2.89 0.73 12.11
CA THR A 333 1.66 0.66 12.90
C THR A 333 0.57 -0.01 12.09
N VAL A 334 0.13 -1.19 12.51
CA VAL A 334 -1.00 -1.95 11.94
C VAL A 334 -2.18 -1.75 12.89
N ARG A 335 -3.20 -0.97 12.45
CA ARG A 335 -4.32 -0.62 13.35
C ARG A 335 -5.66 -0.53 12.64
N SER A 336 -6.72 -0.78 13.39
CA SER A 336 -8.11 -0.67 12.91
C SER A 336 -8.36 -1.43 11.60
N ASN A 337 -7.72 -2.60 11.40
CA ASN A 337 -7.94 -3.44 10.23
C ASN A 337 -8.91 -4.59 10.57
N MET A 338 -9.70 -5.01 9.57
CA MET A 338 -10.49 -6.23 9.58
C MET A 338 -9.76 -7.32 8.81
N VAL A 339 -9.33 -8.37 9.51
CA VAL A 339 -8.50 -9.44 8.96
C VAL A 339 -9.16 -10.79 9.22
N TYR A 340 -9.72 -11.44 8.19
CA TYR A 340 -10.53 -12.62 8.43
C TYR A 340 -10.48 -13.69 7.35
N GLY A 341 -10.66 -14.93 7.74
CA GLY A 341 -10.80 -16.06 6.83
C GLY A 341 -9.55 -16.37 6.00
N ASN A 342 -8.37 -15.87 6.42
CA ASN A 342 -7.12 -16.15 5.73
C ASN A 342 -6.66 -17.59 5.99
N ARG A 343 -5.93 -18.17 5.04
CA ARG A 343 -5.64 -19.60 5.01
C ARG A 343 -4.65 -20.00 6.10
N LEU A 344 -3.51 -19.31 6.21
CA LEU A 344 -2.45 -19.63 7.16
C LEU A 344 -2.61 -18.85 8.47
N THR A 345 -2.67 -17.52 8.41
CA THR A 345 -2.76 -16.70 9.61
C THR A 345 -3.40 -15.34 9.33
N GLY A 346 -3.85 -14.66 10.39
CA GLY A 346 -4.39 -13.29 10.26
C GLY A 346 -3.28 -12.26 10.10
N ILE A 347 -2.43 -12.12 11.12
CA ILE A 347 -1.26 -11.23 11.07
C ILE A 347 -0.01 -12.05 11.36
N ALA A 348 1.03 -11.90 10.53
CA ALA A 348 2.37 -12.41 10.78
C ALA A 348 3.36 -11.26 11.05
N MET A 349 4.40 -11.51 11.85
CA MET A 349 5.46 -10.54 12.13
C MET A 349 6.78 -11.24 12.45
N GLY A 350 7.89 -10.67 11.99
CA GLY A 350 9.24 -11.25 12.15
C GLY A 350 9.75 -11.86 10.84
N GLY A 351 10.96 -12.40 10.85
CA GLY A 351 11.47 -13.17 9.71
C GLY A 351 10.85 -14.57 9.68
N TYR A 352 10.44 -15.06 8.53
CA TYR A 352 9.78 -16.37 8.42
C TYR A 352 10.69 -17.57 8.75
N ASP A 353 11.98 -17.34 8.87
CA ASP A 353 12.95 -18.29 9.43
C ASP A 353 14.13 -17.58 10.10
N ASN A 354 15.04 -18.34 10.72
CA ASN A 354 16.18 -17.82 11.46
C ASN A 354 17.34 -17.27 10.59
N GLN A 355 17.19 -17.23 9.28
CA GLN A 355 18.11 -16.62 8.32
C GLN A 355 17.63 -15.26 7.82
N ARG A 356 16.45 -14.86 8.23
CA ARG A 356 15.79 -13.61 7.83
C ARG A 356 16.07 -12.46 8.79
N GLY A 357 15.46 -11.32 8.54
CA GLY A 357 15.58 -10.13 9.34
C GLY A 357 14.62 -10.08 10.53
N SER A 358 14.35 -8.89 11.02
CA SER A 358 13.59 -8.68 12.24
C SER A 358 12.43 -7.70 12.06
N THR A 359 11.48 -7.74 13.02
CA THR A 359 10.42 -6.72 13.17
C THR A 359 10.62 -5.97 14.48
N VAL A 360 10.83 -4.65 14.41
CA VAL A 360 11.30 -3.86 15.56
C VAL A 360 10.46 -2.60 15.76
N ASN A 361 10.05 -2.34 17.02
CA ASN A 361 9.30 -1.15 17.43
C ASN A 361 7.96 -0.97 16.69
N CYS A 362 7.38 -2.04 16.20
CA CYS A 362 6.10 -2.03 15.50
C CYS A 362 4.92 -2.10 16.48
N LYS A 363 3.73 -1.74 15.99
CA LYS A 363 2.50 -1.71 16.79
C LYS A 363 1.40 -2.43 16.03
N ILE A 364 0.78 -3.42 16.67
CA ILE A 364 -0.41 -4.14 16.18
C ILE A 364 -1.52 -3.81 17.18
N VAL A 365 -2.36 -2.83 16.86
CA VAL A 365 -3.31 -2.29 17.83
C VAL A 365 -4.69 -2.09 17.23
N ASN A 366 -5.72 -2.40 18.01
CA ASN A 366 -7.11 -2.18 17.59
C ASN A 366 -7.47 -2.86 16.26
N ASN A 367 -6.98 -4.06 15.99
CA ASN A 367 -7.41 -4.86 14.84
C ASN A 367 -8.44 -5.91 15.27
N THR A 368 -9.29 -6.32 14.34
CA THR A 368 -10.20 -7.45 14.51
C THR A 368 -9.75 -8.58 13.61
N LEU A 369 -9.30 -9.69 14.19
CA LEU A 369 -8.88 -10.91 13.54
C LEU A 369 -9.92 -11.99 13.75
N TYR A 370 -10.52 -12.51 12.68
CA TYR A 370 -11.65 -13.43 12.78
C TYR A 370 -11.44 -14.69 11.95
N LYS A 371 -11.32 -15.83 12.63
CA LYS A 371 -11.25 -17.17 12.03
C LYS A 371 -10.24 -17.29 10.89
N ASN A 372 -9.04 -16.77 11.09
CA ASN A 372 -7.89 -17.09 10.26
C ASN A 372 -7.36 -18.49 10.61
N ASP A 373 -6.34 -18.97 9.90
CA ASP A 373 -5.87 -20.36 10.00
C ASP A 373 -6.93 -21.35 9.50
N THR A 374 -7.50 -21.06 8.32
CA THR A 374 -8.61 -21.87 7.78
C THR A 374 -8.17 -23.24 7.27
N ILE A 375 -6.87 -23.42 6.98
CA ILE A 375 -6.30 -24.72 6.62
C ILE A 375 -5.93 -25.58 7.83
N GLY A 376 -5.92 -24.98 9.06
CA GLY A 376 -5.62 -25.70 10.28
C GLY A 376 -4.15 -26.05 10.46
N ASP A 377 -3.24 -25.19 9.97
CA ASP A 377 -1.79 -25.39 10.09
C ASP A 377 -1.27 -25.05 11.50
N GLY A 378 -2.05 -24.31 12.29
CA GLY A 378 -1.74 -23.95 13.67
C GLY A 378 -1.02 -22.61 13.85
N ALA A 379 -0.90 -21.80 12.81
CA ALA A 379 -0.32 -20.45 12.90
C ALA A 379 -1.27 -19.41 13.56
N GLY A 380 -2.56 -19.72 13.65
CA GLY A 380 -3.56 -19.02 14.44
C GLY A 380 -3.93 -17.63 13.94
N GLN A 381 -4.28 -16.74 14.88
CA GLN A 381 -4.70 -15.38 14.53
C GLN A 381 -3.50 -14.43 14.42
N LEU A 382 -2.49 -14.61 15.26
CA LEU A 382 -1.24 -13.87 15.26
C LEU A 382 -0.04 -14.82 15.26
N TYR A 383 0.77 -14.77 14.21
CA TYR A 383 1.99 -15.55 14.10
C TYR A 383 3.21 -14.66 14.37
N VAL A 384 3.88 -14.87 15.50
CA VAL A 384 5.09 -14.13 15.90
C VAL A 384 6.31 -14.97 15.55
N GLN A 385 6.93 -14.63 14.45
CA GLN A 385 8.04 -15.36 13.83
C GLN A 385 9.41 -14.92 14.42
N PHE A 386 10.50 -15.10 13.65
CA PHE A 386 11.87 -14.87 14.08
C PHE A 386 12.18 -13.40 14.35
N ASP A 387 12.90 -13.15 15.45
CA ASP A 387 13.58 -11.90 15.79
C ASP A 387 12.68 -10.66 15.92
N THR A 388 11.57 -10.80 16.64
CA THR A 388 10.68 -9.68 16.96
C THR A 388 11.12 -8.97 18.23
N LYS A 389 11.27 -7.62 18.20
CA LYS A 389 11.79 -6.83 19.31
C LYS A 389 10.99 -5.56 19.59
N ASN A 390 10.66 -5.34 20.86
CA ASN A 390 10.06 -4.10 21.36
C ASN A 390 8.74 -3.71 20.66
N ASN A 391 7.94 -4.68 20.26
CA ASN A 391 6.68 -4.45 19.59
C ASN A 391 5.53 -4.37 20.61
N ILE A 392 4.45 -3.67 20.24
CA ILE A 392 3.25 -3.49 21.05
C ILE A 392 2.08 -4.19 20.36
N ILE A 393 1.41 -5.11 21.07
CA ILE A 393 0.26 -5.88 20.59
C ILE A 393 -0.87 -5.65 21.59
N LYS A 394 -1.76 -4.67 21.32
CA LYS A 394 -2.79 -4.26 22.28
C LYS A 394 -4.14 -4.00 21.62
N ASN A 395 -5.19 -4.12 22.41
CA ASN A 395 -6.56 -3.79 22.02
C ASN A 395 -7.04 -4.56 20.78
N ASN A 396 -6.49 -5.72 20.45
CA ASN A 396 -6.95 -6.51 19.32
C ASN A 396 -8.05 -7.49 19.76
N ILE A 397 -8.98 -7.78 18.86
CA ILE A 397 -9.91 -8.91 19.00
C ILE A 397 -9.32 -10.09 18.22
N PHE A 398 -9.13 -11.21 18.89
CA PHE A 398 -8.70 -12.48 18.32
C PHE A 398 -9.83 -13.51 18.46
N VAL A 399 -10.50 -13.84 17.36
CA VAL A 399 -11.49 -14.91 17.32
C VAL A 399 -10.91 -16.08 16.56
N ALA A 400 -10.60 -17.17 17.25
CA ALA A 400 -10.02 -18.36 16.63
C ALA A 400 -11.03 -19.14 15.78
N GLY A 401 -10.49 -19.88 14.81
CA GLY A 401 -11.19 -20.89 14.03
C GLY A 401 -11.25 -22.23 14.76
N SER A 402 -11.26 -23.32 14.00
CA SER A 402 -11.39 -24.69 14.53
C SER A 402 -10.17 -25.20 15.29
N THR A 403 -9.01 -24.58 15.13
CA THR A 403 -7.74 -24.94 15.81
C THR A 403 -7.65 -24.39 17.22
N ASP A 404 -8.51 -23.42 17.58
CA ASP A 404 -8.45 -22.64 18.83
C ASP A 404 -7.09 -21.94 19.07
N VAL A 405 -6.23 -21.78 18.06
CA VAL A 405 -4.94 -21.11 18.19
C VAL A 405 -5.14 -19.60 18.12
N MET A 406 -4.72 -18.91 19.16
CA MET A 406 -4.81 -17.45 19.31
C MET A 406 -3.51 -16.76 18.85
N ILE A 407 -2.39 -17.14 19.48
CA ILE A 407 -1.04 -16.63 19.20
C ILE A 407 -0.11 -17.82 19.06
N TYR A 408 0.70 -17.80 18.01
CA TYR A 408 1.78 -18.76 17.80
C TYR A 408 3.13 -18.03 17.73
N ASN A 409 4.00 -18.27 18.73
CA ASN A 409 5.35 -17.69 18.84
C ASN A 409 6.34 -18.80 19.20
N GLU A 410 7.02 -19.34 18.17
CA GLU A 410 7.95 -20.45 18.33
C GLU A 410 9.39 -20.02 18.68
N TYR A 411 9.77 -18.77 18.46
CA TYR A 411 11.14 -18.30 18.59
C TYR A 411 11.46 -17.71 19.97
N THR A 412 12.46 -18.30 20.64
CA THR A 412 12.83 -17.97 22.03
C THR A 412 13.60 -16.65 22.18
N GLN A 413 14.27 -16.18 21.12
CA GLN A 413 15.05 -14.92 21.14
C GLN A 413 14.17 -13.66 21.06
N ASN A 414 12.90 -13.79 20.74
CA ASN A 414 11.96 -12.68 20.73
C ASN A 414 11.96 -11.95 22.08
N SER A 415 12.04 -10.61 22.07
CA SER A 415 12.28 -9.85 23.31
C SER A 415 11.63 -8.48 23.33
N GLY A 416 11.27 -8.01 24.53
CA GLY A 416 10.71 -6.68 24.74
C GLY A 416 9.33 -6.44 24.15
N ASN A 417 8.68 -7.47 23.60
CA ASN A 417 7.31 -7.36 23.08
C ASN A 417 6.31 -7.26 24.25
N ILE A 418 5.34 -6.37 24.10
CA ILE A 418 4.28 -6.12 25.08
C ILE A 418 2.97 -6.61 24.50
N VAL A 419 2.31 -7.56 25.16
CA VAL A 419 0.99 -8.10 24.77
C VAL A 419 0.04 -7.84 25.92
N ASP A 420 -0.99 -7.00 25.71
CA ASP A 420 -1.95 -6.67 26.76
C ASP A 420 -3.24 -6.04 26.20
N TYR A 421 -4.30 -6.01 26.98
CA TYR A 421 -5.61 -5.43 26.65
C TYR A 421 -6.28 -6.05 25.41
N ASN A 422 -5.95 -7.28 25.03
CA ASN A 422 -6.59 -7.97 23.93
C ASN A 422 -7.86 -8.69 24.37
N LEU A 423 -8.77 -8.96 23.45
CA LEU A 423 -9.95 -9.78 23.67
C LEU A 423 -9.82 -11.06 22.84
N TYR A 424 -9.95 -12.19 23.50
CA TYR A 424 -9.85 -13.52 22.92
C TYR A 424 -11.20 -14.24 22.95
N TYR A 425 -11.48 -15.01 21.90
CA TYR A 425 -12.64 -15.88 21.85
C TYR A 425 -12.38 -17.07 20.91
N GLY A 426 -12.84 -18.25 21.29
CA GLY A 426 -12.71 -19.45 20.47
C GLY A 426 -13.74 -20.51 20.82
N PRO A 427 -13.98 -21.49 19.92
CA PRO A 427 -15.04 -22.49 20.08
C PRO A 427 -14.88 -23.39 21.31
N GLY A 428 -13.64 -23.69 21.74
CA GLY A 428 -13.36 -24.49 22.95
C GLY A 428 -13.50 -23.72 24.25
N GLY A 429 -13.62 -22.38 24.19
CA GLY A 429 -13.69 -21.54 25.38
C GLY A 429 -12.32 -21.31 26.05
N ALA A 430 -12.31 -20.57 27.15
CA ALA A 430 -11.09 -20.12 27.83
C ALA A 430 -10.18 -21.25 28.32
N SER A 431 -10.72 -22.44 28.61
CA SER A 431 -9.96 -23.60 29.13
C SER A 431 -9.23 -24.37 28.02
N GLU A 432 -9.71 -24.29 26.78
CA GLU A 432 -9.19 -25.06 25.63
C GLU A 432 -8.40 -24.21 24.65
N ALA A 433 -8.44 -22.89 24.78
CA ALA A 433 -7.72 -21.95 23.88
C ALA A 433 -6.22 -22.23 23.87
N ASN A 434 -5.61 -22.25 22.70
CA ASN A 434 -4.21 -22.59 22.50
C ASN A 434 -3.34 -21.35 22.26
N PHE A 435 -2.23 -21.29 22.96
CA PHE A 435 -1.22 -20.26 22.83
C PHE A 435 0.17 -20.91 22.80
N THR A 436 1.02 -20.49 21.91
CA THR A 436 2.46 -20.78 21.98
C THR A 436 3.21 -19.48 22.23
N TRP A 437 4.06 -19.45 23.24
CA TRP A 437 4.87 -18.28 23.52
C TRP A 437 6.33 -18.66 23.80
N LYS A 438 7.23 -18.19 22.92
CA LYS A 438 8.66 -18.52 22.96
C LYS A 438 8.92 -20.04 23.03
N ASN A 439 8.29 -20.76 22.11
CA ASN A 439 8.38 -22.22 21.99
C ASN A 439 7.87 -23.00 23.21
N GLN A 440 7.01 -22.38 24.00
CA GLN A 440 6.30 -23.05 25.10
C GLN A 440 4.81 -23.00 24.85
N ASP A 441 4.18 -24.16 24.82
CA ASP A 441 2.74 -24.29 24.62
C ASP A 441 1.96 -24.12 25.92
N TYR A 442 0.82 -23.46 25.81
CA TYR A 442 -0.15 -23.26 26.89
C TYR A 442 -1.56 -23.60 26.39
N THR A 443 -2.19 -24.56 27.02
CA THR A 443 -3.63 -24.81 26.84
C THR A 443 -4.39 -24.11 27.96
N GLY A 444 -5.31 -23.24 27.59
CA GLY A 444 -6.09 -22.40 28.46
C GLY A 444 -5.50 -21.01 28.70
N PHE A 445 -6.39 -20.01 28.62
CA PHE A 445 -6.06 -18.60 28.78
C PHE A 445 -5.39 -18.25 30.11
N ALA A 446 -5.88 -18.87 31.20
CA ALA A 446 -5.29 -18.67 32.53
C ALA A 446 -3.86 -19.20 32.63
N ALA A 447 -3.56 -20.35 32.01
CA ALA A 447 -2.23 -20.94 31.98
C ALA A 447 -1.27 -20.04 31.16
N TYR A 448 -1.71 -19.55 30.01
CA TYR A 448 -0.95 -18.60 29.19
C TYR A 448 -0.61 -17.32 29.97
N LYS A 449 -1.59 -16.66 30.58
CA LYS A 449 -1.36 -15.43 31.37
C LYS A 449 -0.36 -15.66 32.50
N SER A 450 -0.55 -16.72 33.28
CA SER A 450 0.30 -17.01 34.45
C SER A 450 1.71 -17.43 34.06
N GLY A 451 1.86 -18.17 32.94
CA GLY A 451 3.14 -18.67 32.47
C GLY A 451 3.98 -17.62 31.78
N THR A 452 3.38 -16.66 31.11
CA THR A 452 4.08 -15.65 30.30
C THR A 452 4.17 -14.27 30.96
N GLY A 453 3.22 -13.93 31.82
CA GLY A 453 3.02 -12.58 32.35
C GLY A 453 2.41 -11.61 31.34
N ASN A 454 2.05 -12.05 30.13
CA ASN A 454 1.34 -11.28 29.14
C ASN A 454 -0.15 -11.11 29.50
N ASP A 455 -0.83 -10.17 28.83
CA ASP A 455 -2.28 -10.01 28.83
C ASP A 455 -2.91 -9.87 30.23
N ALA A 456 -2.23 -9.13 31.12
CA ALA A 456 -2.72 -8.92 32.48
C ALA A 456 -4.15 -8.35 32.51
N HIS A 457 -4.48 -7.47 31.55
CA HIS A 457 -5.76 -6.78 31.43
C HIS A 457 -6.64 -7.33 30.28
N ALA A 458 -6.23 -8.41 29.61
CA ALA A 458 -6.98 -8.99 28.52
C ALA A 458 -8.23 -9.76 28.98
N LEU A 459 -9.19 -9.87 28.08
CA LEU A 459 -10.46 -10.55 28.28
C LEU A 459 -10.55 -11.84 27.46
N PHE A 460 -11.28 -12.81 27.96
CA PHE A 460 -11.72 -13.97 27.17
C PHE A 460 -13.24 -14.02 27.19
N ALA A 461 -13.87 -13.54 26.11
CA ALA A 461 -15.32 -13.45 26.01
C ALA A 461 -15.76 -13.33 24.55
N ASP A 462 -17.02 -13.71 24.27
CA ASP A 462 -17.63 -13.47 22.95
C ASP A 462 -17.66 -11.96 22.65
N PRO A 463 -17.02 -11.48 21.57
CA PRO A 463 -17.02 -10.06 21.20
C PRO A 463 -18.40 -9.53 20.80
N LYS A 464 -19.39 -10.40 20.59
CA LYS A 464 -20.77 -10.05 20.22
C LYS A 464 -20.83 -9.16 18.97
N PHE A 465 -20.32 -9.66 17.87
CA PHE A 465 -20.45 -9.00 16.58
C PHE A 465 -21.92 -8.94 16.12
N VAL A 466 -22.25 -7.93 15.33
CA VAL A 466 -23.61 -7.67 14.82
C VAL A 466 -24.09 -8.82 13.94
N ASN A 467 -23.30 -9.21 12.91
CA ASN A 467 -23.69 -10.31 12.03
C ASN A 467 -22.49 -10.94 11.30
N VAL A 468 -21.87 -11.93 11.90
CA VAL A 468 -20.70 -12.61 11.32
C VAL A 468 -21.00 -13.36 10.02
N SER A 469 -22.25 -13.75 9.76
CA SER A 469 -22.62 -14.45 8.53
C SER A 469 -22.60 -13.53 7.30
N LEU A 470 -22.68 -12.23 7.51
CA LEU A 470 -22.54 -11.19 6.49
C LEU A 470 -21.18 -10.49 6.56
N SER A 471 -20.22 -11.04 7.34
CA SER A 471 -18.93 -10.40 7.64
C SER A 471 -19.08 -9.01 8.26
N ASP A 472 -20.15 -8.80 9.01
CA ASP A 472 -20.39 -7.59 9.79
C ASP A 472 -19.82 -7.80 11.20
N PHE A 473 -18.61 -7.29 11.40
CA PHE A 473 -17.85 -7.41 12.65
C PHE A 473 -17.96 -6.16 13.55
N HIS A 474 -18.97 -5.30 13.33
CA HIS A 474 -19.28 -4.22 14.26
C HIS A 474 -19.72 -4.77 15.60
N LEU A 475 -19.43 -4.02 16.66
CA LEU A 475 -19.75 -4.43 18.00
C LEU A 475 -21.21 -4.11 18.36
N GLN A 476 -21.90 -5.08 18.99
CA GLN A 476 -23.17 -4.78 19.63
C GLN A 476 -22.92 -3.92 20.89
N THR A 477 -23.87 -3.07 21.27
CA THR A 477 -23.78 -2.20 22.47
C THR A 477 -23.59 -2.95 23.78
N THR A 478 -23.77 -4.27 23.78
CA THR A 478 -23.55 -5.16 24.94
C THR A 478 -22.25 -5.94 24.85
N SER A 479 -21.38 -5.59 23.89
CA SER A 479 -20.08 -6.23 23.71
C SER A 479 -19.16 -5.99 24.92
N PRO A 480 -18.41 -7.01 25.38
CA PRO A 480 -17.39 -6.82 26.41
C PRO A 480 -16.17 -6.02 25.93
N ALA A 481 -16.07 -5.76 24.62
CA ALA A 481 -15.01 -4.94 24.00
C ALA A 481 -15.24 -3.43 24.18
N MET A 482 -16.51 -3.02 24.49
CA MET A 482 -16.87 -1.61 24.63
C MET A 482 -16.14 -0.97 25.82
N ASP A 483 -15.49 0.17 25.60
CA ASP A 483 -14.74 0.93 26.61
C ASP A 483 -13.65 0.13 27.37
N ALA A 484 -13.24 -1.04 26.86
CA ALA A 484 -12.37 -1.97 27.57
C ALA A 484 -10.89 -1.90 27.14
N GLY A 485 -10.58 -1.09 26.13
CA GLY A 485 -9.23 -0.96 25.63
C GLY A 485 -8.38 0.06 26.40
N PHE A 486 -7.08 0.02 26.15
CA PHE A 486 -6.11 0.98 26.66
C PHE A 486 -6.02 2.19 25.74
N THR A 487 -6.47 3.34 26.21
CA THR A 487 -6.49 4.58 25.42
C THR A 487 -5.11 5.23 25.41
N ASP A 488 -4.37 5.04 24.32
CA ASP A 488 -3.11 5.75 24.02
C ASP A 488 -3.24 6.41 22.63
N THR A 489 -3.57 7.69 22.61
CA THR A 489 -3.83 8.46 21.39
C THR A 489 -2.65 8.52 20.43
N ALA A 490 -1.43 8.24 20.89
CA ALA A 490 -0.24 8.19 20.04
C ALA A 490 -0.21 6.96 19.11
N ILE A 491 -0.94 5.88 19.47
CA ILE A 491 -0.87 4.62 18.72
C ILE A 491 -2.22 4.15 18.13
N ILE A 492 -3.34 4.46 18.80
CA ILE A 492 -4.67 3.97 18.38
C ILE A 492 -5.22 4.68 17.13
N GLY A 493 -4.69 5.85 16.78
CA GLY A 493 -5.17 6.65 15.64
C GLY A 493 -6.35 7.55 15.97
N THR A 494 -6.89 8.18 14.94
CA THR A 494 -7.98 9.16 15.05
C THR A 494 -9.34 8.54 14.72
N PHE A 495 -9.34 7.53 13.85
CA PHE A 495 -10.55 6.94 13.28
C PHE A 495 -10.55 5.41 13.44
N ASP A 496 -11.73 4.85 13.57
CA ASP A 496 -11.99 3.42 13.50
C ASP A 496 -12.07 2.92 12.05
N ILE A 497 -12.49 1.67 11.84
CA ILE A 497 -12.59 1.05 10.51
C ILE A 497 -13.54 1.82 9.57
N ASP A 498 -14.59 2.41 10.09
CA ASP A 498 -15.61 3.13 9.32
C ASP A 498 -15.31 4.63 9.17
N GLY A 499 -14.27 5.12 9.82
CA GLY A 499 -13.93 6.53 9.82
C GLY A 499 -14.66 7.35 10.89
N GLN A 500 -15.25 6.69 11.88
CA GLN A 500 -15.79 7.33 13.07
C GLN A 500 -14.66 7.70 14.05
N ALA A 501 -14.92 8.60 15.00
CA ALA A 501 -13.91 8.97 15.99
C ALA A 501 -13.50 7.73 16.81
N ARG A 502 -12.19 7.49 16.95
CA ARG A 502 -11.64 6.28 17.58
C ARG A 502 -11.94 6.15 19.08
N VAL A 503 -12.35 7.20 19.75
CA VAL A 503 -12.77 7.19 21.14
C VAL A 503 -14.08 7.95 21.24
N GLN A 504 -15.17 7.27 21.51
CA GLN A 504 -16.50 7.84 21.68
C GLN A 504 -16.99 7.71 23.14
N GLY A 505 -16.49 6.71 23.87
CA GLY A 505 -16.82 6.45 25.27
C GLY A 505 -15.77 6.96 26.27
N ALA A 506 -15.66 6.28 27.42
CA ALA A 506 -14.67 6.57 28.44
C ALA A 506 -13.25 6.13 28.04
N ASN A 507 -13.16 5.04 27.32
CA ASN A 507 -11.93 4.47 26.77
C ASN A 507 -12.19 4.04 25.32
N VAL A 508 -11.10 3.68 24.62
CA VAL A 508 -11.20 3.06 23.30
C VAL A 508 -11.81 1.66 23.40
N ASN A 509 -12.60 1.26 22.44
CA ASN A 509 -13.04 -0.12 22.31
C ASN A 509 -11.88 -1.04 21.91
N ILE A 510 -11.96 -2.32 22.29
CA ILE A 510 -11.05 -3.35 21.78
C ILE A 510 -11.53 -3.76 20.37
N GLY A 511 -10.62 -3.87 19.41
CA GLY A 511 -10.94 -4.21 18.02
C GLY A 511 -10.91 -3.02 17.07
N ALA A 512 -11.31 -3.25 15.81
CA ALA A 512 -11.23 -2.28 14.73
C ALA A 512 -12.39 -1.27 14.71
N ASP A 513 -13.51 -1.61 15.31
CA ASP A 513 -14.75 -0.81 15.42
C ASP A 513 -14.82 -0.06 16.75
N GLU A 514 -15.50 1.13 16.76
CA GLU A 514 -15.70 1.95 17.96
C GLU A 514 -17.17 2.07 18.38
#